data_d3eec0a45501a29c2d84f4c5581f7fbc
#
_entry.id   d3eec0a45501a29c2d84f4c5581f7fbc
#
_cell.length_a   1.000
_cell.length_b   1.000
_cell.length_c   1.000
_cell.angle_alpha   90.00
_cell.angle_beta   90.00
_cell.angle_gamma   90.00
#
_symmetry.space_group_name_H-M   'P 1'
#
loop_
_entity.id
_entity.type
_entity.pdbx_description
1 polymer ?
#
loop_
_entity_poly.entity_id
_entity_poly.type
_entity_poly.pdbx_seq_one_letter_code
_entity_poly.pdbx_strand_id
1 'polypeptide(L)'
;MKRIVLLGGGYGGVLTAKKLAKKFKKNSDVEITLIDRNPYHTLLTELHEVAANRTPEDAVKIELKKIFEGQKVQVVLDEINHIDFAGKTLESRKTKYKYDYLVIGTGCKPTFFGIPGAEENSFTLWSYEDAVRLKEQIREMFGQAAKEMDPVIRKSKLSFVVVGAGFTGVELVGEMAEFRDELCKEFFIDPKEVRLVVADMAPKILPILPDKLIAKSEKRLKRMGVEVITSAKITGVDPQAVIMGDERVQAHTIVWTAGVEGSELVGNLDVQQQGRKRIVTNDKLQSVDHENVYVVGDNIFYIPEGEARPVPQMVENAEQAAPIIAHNIHADVTGQSKKSYKPGFHGTMVCIGSHYGVANVGLPNRMFMMSGFMALFAKHFINMFYLFTVAGFNKVWSYMMHEFFHVHNRRSFVGGHFSKRSPNFWLVPLRIYVGIMWLSEGLDKLWKIIDNPSRIFLIPPSPHAMDATSAASQAVDAVSKTVDAQAAASAVTNAKDAVAALPVPHFVTNIMNGFMDLFFYQSNGDYTVLAKWFQIGMVLAEITFGILLIIGLFTALSSIATICMGLMIWCSGMAPYEMLWYLAAGIALIGGSGSVFGLDYYVLPWLKKQWKRVPIVRRWYLYTD
;
A
#
# COMPACT_ATOMS: atom_id res chain seq x y z
N MET A 1 -38.78 7.00 4.93
CA MET A 1 -37.41 6.42 4.92
C MET A 1 -37.07 6.10 3.47
N LYS A 2 -35.95 6.66 2.95
CA LYS A 2 -35.47 6.44 1.58
C LYS A 2 -34.44 5.32 1.56
N ARG A 3 -34.58 4.38 0.62
CA ARG A 3 -33.71 3.22 0.47
C ARG A 3 -32.79 3.42 -0.72
N ILE A 4 -31.50 3.49 -0.47
CA ILE A 4 -30.45 3.57 -1.48
C ILE A 4 -29.78 2.20 -1.54
N VAL A 5 -29.89 1.52 -2.67
CA VAL A 5 -29.29 0.21 -2.87
C VAL A 5 -28.14 0.33 -3.89
N LEU A 6 -26.99 -0.19 -3.52
CA LEU A 6 -25.83 -0.31 -4.40
C LEU A 6 -25.61 -1.77 -4.74
N LEU A 7 -25.51 -2.08 -6.01
CA LEU A 7 -25.28 -3.43 -6.52
C LEU A 7 -23.85 -3.52 -7.05
N GLY A 8 -23.01 -4.29 -6.35
CA GLY A 8 -21.60 -4.50 -6.64
C GLY A 8 -20.65 -3.83 -5.67
N GLY A 9 -19.78 -4.62 -5.02
CA GLY A 9 -18.74 -4.23 -4.05
C GLY A 9 -17.38 -3.97 -4.71
N GLY A 10 -17.33 -3.64 -5.99
CA GLY A 10 -16.12 -3.21 -6.71
C GLY A 10 -15.68 -1.79 -6.34
N TYR A 11 -14.69 -1.26 -7.06
CA TYR A 11 -14.13 0.08 -6.82
C TYR A 11 -15.19 1.18 -6.74
N GLY A 12 -16.09 1.22 -7.73
CA GLY A 12 -17.14 2.23 -7.80
C GLY A 12 -18.19 2.10 -6.69
N GLY A 13 -18.67 0.87 -6.43
CA GLY A 13 -19.69 0.61 -5.42
C GLY A 13 -19.20 0.92 -4.00
N VAL A 14 -18.01 0.44 -3.62
CA VAL A 14 -17.40 0.71 -2.31
C VAL A 14 -17.22 2.20 -2.08
N LEU A 15 -16.63 2.91 -3.04
CA LEU A 15 -16.38 4.36 -2.90
C LEU A 15 -17.67 5.16 -2.85
N THR A 16 -18.67 4.82 -3.67
CA THR A 16 -20.00 5.46 -3.67
C THR A 16 -20.69 5.25 -2.32
N ALA A 17 -20.69 4.02 -1.79
CA ALA A 17 -21.30 3.71 -0.51
C ALA A 17 -20.64 4.48 0.65
N LYS A 18 -19.30 4.57 0.67
CA LYS A 18 -18.56 5.38 1.68
C LYS A 18 -18.91 6.87 1.60
N LYS A 19 -19.01 7.42 0.39
CA LYS A 19 -19.38 8.84 0.20
C LYS A 19 -20.82 9.10 0.61
N LEU A 20 -21.76 8.20 0.30
CA LEU A 20 -23.17 8.27 0.74
C LEU A 20 -23.27 8.17 2.27
N ALA A 21 -22.59 7.20 2.88
CA ALA A 21 -22.55 7.05 4.34
C ALA A 21 -22.08 8.32 5.06
N LYS A 22 -21.07 9.01 4.47
CA LYS A 22 -20.58 10.28 5.01
C LYS A 22 -21.62 11.39 4.87
N LYS A 23 -22.31 11.50 3.73
CA LYS A 23 -23.32 12.54 3.46
C LYS A 23 -24.58 12.36 4.32
N PHE A 24 -25.03 11.14 4.50
CA PHE A 24 -26.24 10.80 5.26
C PHE A 24 -25.96 10.38 6.71
N LYS A 25 -24.78 10.67 7.26
CA LYS A 25 -24.39 10.24 8.61
C LYS A 25 -25.38 10.63 9.71
N LYS A 26 -25.99 11.83 9.60
CA LYS A 26 -26.94 12.39 10.58
C LYS A 26 -28.41 12.23 10.18
N ASN A 27 -28.70 11.64 9.02
CA ASN A 27 -30.06 11.52 8.50
C ASN A 27 -30.61 10.12 8.81
N SER A 28 -31.56 10.00 9.75
CA SER A 28 -32.20 8.73 10.12
C SER A 28 -33.11 8.15 9.03
N ASP A 29 -33.60 9.00 8.12
CA ASP A 29 -34.61 8.63 7.12
C ASP A 29 -34.03 8.04 5.83
N VAL A 30 -32.73 7.77 5.82
CA VAL A 30 -32.03 7.14 4.70
C VAL A 30 -31.39 5.84 5.16
N GLU A 31 -31.64 4.77 4.44
CA GLU A 31 -30.99 3.47 4.55
C GLU A 31 -30.10 3.24 3.34
N ILE A 32 -28.89 2.74 3.55
CA ILE A 32 -27.90 2.45 2.50
C ILE A 32 -27.55 0.98 2.58
N THR A 33 -27.81 0.24 1.51
CA THR A 33 -27.51 -1.20 1.41
C THR A 33 -26.56 -1.44 0.25
N LEU A 34 -25.45 -2.13 0.52
CA LEU A 34 -24.54 -2.65 -0.51
C LEU A 34 -24.76 -4.14 -0.64
N ILE A 35 -25.11 -4.59 -1.85
CA ILE A 35 -25.31 -5.99 -2.17
C ILE A 35 -24.17 -6.46 -3.08
N ASP A 36 -23.49 -7.53 -2.70
CA ASP A 36 -22.50 -8.21 -3.55
C ASP A 36 -22.59 -9.73 -3.34
N ARG A 37 -22.24 -10.49 -4.37
CA ARG A 37 -22.16 -11.96 -4.29
C ARG A 37 -20.94 -12.44 -3.53
N ASN A 38 -19.88 -11.61 -3.43
CA ASN A 38 -18.64 -11.88 -2.72
C ASN A 38 -18.60 -11.11 -1.40
N PRO A 39 -18.05 -11.69 -0.31
CA PRO A 39 -17.93 -11.01 0.97
C PRO A 39 -16.78 -9.99 1.01
N TYR A 40 -16.04 -9.82 -0.08
CA TYR A 40 -14.84 -8.98 -0.17
C TYR A 40 -14.84 -8.11 -1.42
N HIS A 41 -14.18 -6.98 -1.31
CA HIS A 41 -13.73 -6.17 -2.43
C HIS A 41 -12.41 -6.74 -2.94
N THR A 42 -12.30 -6.95 -4.26
CA THR A 42 -11.10 -7.49 -4.91
C THR A 42 -10.28 -6.37 -5.54
N LEU A 43 -8.97 -6.39 -5.29
CA LEU A 43 -7.99 -5.54 -6.00
C LEU A 43 -7.72 -6.15 -7.37
N LEU A 44 -8.59 -5.87 -8.35
CA LEU A 44 -8.51 -6.45 -9.71
C LEU A 44 -7.19 -6.11 -10.41
N THR A 45 -6.59 -4.97 -10.09
CA THR A 45 -5.31 -4.51 -10.65
C THR A 45 -4.11 -5.34 -10.19
N GLU A 46 -4.27 -6.19 -9.18
CA GLU A 46 -3.18 -7.01 -8.61
C GLU A 46 -3.37 -8.52 -8.85
N LEU A 47 -4.39 -8.93 -9.63
CA LEU A 47 -4.68 -10.36 -9.89
C LEU A 47 -3.55 -11.07 -10.62
N HIS A 48 -2.82 -10.38 -11.49
CA HIS A 48 -1.67 -10.94 -12.22
C HIS A 48 -0.54 -11.36 -11.26
N GLU A 49 -0.39 -10.70 -10.12
CA GLU A 49 0.58 -11.04 -9.09
C GLU A 49 0.21 -12.33 -8.35
N VAL A 50 -1.09 -12.52 -8.09
CA VAL A 50 -1.62 -13.76 -7.49
C VAL A 50 -1.48 -14.92 -8.49
N ALA A 51 -1.87 -14.71 -9.76
CA ALA A 51 -1.80 -15.73 -10.81
C ALA A 51 -0.37 -16.23 -11.06
N ALA A 52 0.63 -15.38 -10.85
CA ALA A 52 2.04 -15.72 -10.96
C ALA A 52 2.73 -15.94 -9.60
N ASN A 53 1.99 -16.19 -8.54
CA ASN A 53 2.48 -16.53 -7.20
C ASN A 53 3.48 -15.52 -6.60
N ARG A 54 3.37 -14.23 -6.94
CA ARG A 54 4.21 -13.19 -6.34
C ARG A 54 3.67 -12.73 -4.99
N THR A 55 2.35 -12.52 -4.90
CA THR A 55 1.67 -12.14 -3.66
C THR A 55 0.77 -13.25 -3.16
N PRO A 56 0.53 -13.34 -1.83
CA PRO A 56 -0.42 -14.29 -1.26
C PRO A 56 -1.85 -14.06 -1.77
N GLU A 57 -2.64 -15.12 -1.82
CA GLU A 57 -4.00 -15.10 -2.36
C GLU A 57 -4.95 -14.15 -1.63
N ASP A 58 -4.77 -13.97 -0.32
CA ASP A 58 -5.58 -13.07 0.51
C ASP A 58 -5.14 -11.59 0.44
N ALA A 59 -3.98 -11.32 -0.14
CA ALA A 59 -3.46 -9.95 -0.27
C ALA A 59 -4.40 -9.04 -1.08
N VAL A 60 -5.06 -9.60 -2.10
CA VAL A 60 -5.95 -8.87 -3.02
C VAL A 60 -7.40 -8.76 -2.53
N LYS A 61 -7.74 -9.34 -1.37
CA LYS A 61 -9.09 -9.32 -0.80
C LYS A 61 -9.20 -8.34 0.37
N ILE A 62 -10.28 -7.57 0.40
CA ILE A 62 -10.61 -6.68 1.51
C ILE A 62 -12.05 -6.93 1.91
N GLU A 63 -12.30 -7.52 3.07
CA GLU A 63 -13.66 -7.85 3.52
C GLU A 63 -14.56 -6.62 3.55
N LEU A 64 -15.71 -6.70 2.88
CA LEU A 64 -16.70 -5.61 2.81
C LEU A 64 -17.20 -5.20 4.19
N LYS A 65 -17.42 -6.17 5.08
CA LYS A 65 -17.83 -5.88 6.47
C LYS A 65 -16.80 -5.03 7.22
N LYS A 66 -15.50 -5.25 6.99
CA LYS A 66 -14.42 -4.45 7.59
C LYS A 66 -14.35 -3.04 6.99
N ILE A 67 -14.56 -2.91 5.68
CA ILE A 67 -14.60 -1.60 5.01
C ILE A 67 -15.69 -0.71 5.60
N PHE A 68 -16.85 -1.28 5.91
CA PHE A 68 -18.03 -0.54 6.37
C PHE A 68 -18.30 -0.63 7.87
N GLU A 69 -17.39 -1.21 8.64
CA GLU A 69 -17.53 -1.30 10.10
C GLU A 69 -17.67 0.10 10.73
N GLY A 70 -18.73 0.28 11.51
CA GLY A 70 -19.05 1.57 12.13
C GLY A 70 -19.53 2.67 11.16
N GLN A 71 -19.81 2.33 9.91
CA GLN A 71 -20.40 3.23 8.91
C GLN A 71 -21.88 2.89 8.70
N LYS A 72 -22.64 3.85 8.17
CA LYS A 72 -24.07 3.69 7.88
C LYS A 72 -24.28 2.99 6.52
N VAL A 73 -23.77 1.77 6.40
CA VAL A 73 -23.96 0.90 5.22
C VAL A 73 -24.21 -0.52 5.71
N GLN A 74 -25.34 -1.07 5.30
CA GLN A 74 -25.62 -2.50 5.49
C GLN A 74 -25.01 -3.28 4.33
N VAL A 75 -24.13 -4.22 4.63
CA VAL A 75 -23.54 -5.12 3.64
C VAL A 75 -24.38 -6.41 3.60
N VAL A 76 -24.88 -6.75 2.43
CA VAL A 76 -25.68 -7.96 2.17
C VAL A 76 -24.93 -8.84 1.18
N LEU A 77 -24.71 -10.10 1.56
CA LEU A 77 -24.12 -11.11 0.70
C LEU A 77 -25.24 -11.85 -0.05
N ASP A 78 -25.47 -11.43 -1.29
CA ASP A 78 -26.49 -12.05 -2.17
C ASP A 78 -26.15 -11.80 -3.64
N GLU A 79 -26.72 -12.64 -4.53
CA GLU A 79 -26.58 -12.53 -5.97
C GLU A 79 -27.91 -12.13 -6.60
N ILE A 80 -27.94 -10.95 -7.23
CA ILE A 80 -29.10 -10.41 -7.90
C ILE A 80 -29.15 -10.94 -9.34
N ASN A 81 -30.30 -11.53 -9.69
CA ASN A 81 -30.54 -12.14 -11.00
C ASN A 81 -31.45 -11.31 -11.89
N HIS A 82 -32.29 -10.46 -11.31
CA HIS A 82 -33.23 -9.62 -12.05
C HIS A 82 -33.46 -8.26 -11.37
N ILE A 83 -33.69 -7.24 -12.19
CA ILE A 83 -34.06 -5.88 -11.76
C ILE A 83 -35.38 -5.49 -12.40
N ASP A 84 -36.40 -5.31 -11.56
CA ASP A 84 -37.68 -4.73 -11.96
C ASP A 84 -37.63 -3.22 -11.72
N PHE A 85 -37.47 -2.45 -12.79
CA PHE A 85 -37.37 -1.00 -12.71
C PHE A 85 -38.75 -0.35 -12.42
N ALA A 86 -39.84 -0.92 -12.90
CA ALA A 86 -41.19 -0.41 -12.67
C ALA A 86 -41.63 -0.59 -11.21
N GLY A 87 -41.39 -1.79 -10.66
CA GLY A 87 -41.67 -2.12 -9.27
C GLY A 87 -40.59 -1.62 -8.29
N LYS A 88 -39.48 -1.09 -8.79
CA LYS A 88 -38.30 -0.68 -8.01
C LYS A 88 -37.81 -1.77 -7.07
N THR A 89 -37.60 -2.98 -7.60
CA THR A 89 -37.14 -4.13 -6.85
C THR A 89 -35.97 -4.83 -7.52
N LEU A 90 -35.05 -5.34 -6.69
CA LEU A 90 -34.02 -6.27 -7.09
C LEU A 90 -34.40 -7.66 -6.61
N GLU A 91 -34.26 -8.66 -7.46
CA GLU A 91 -34.64 -10.03 -7.16
C GLU A 91 -33.39 -10.94 -7.14
N SER A 92 -33.23 -11.67 -6.03
CA SER A 92 -32.32 -12.78 -5.92
C SER A 92 -33.11 -14.10 -5.88
N ARG A 93 -32.37 -15.23 -5.85
CA ARG A 93 -33.02 -16.53 -5.63
C ARG A 93 -33.63 -16.67 -4.22
N LYS A 94 -33.24 -15.80 -3.28
CA LYS A 94 -33.64 -15.88 -1.86
C LYS A 94 -34.69 -14.86 -1.46
N THR A 95 -34.59 -13.64 -1.99
CA THR A 95 -35.42 -12.54 -1.52
C THR A 95 -35.51 -11.40 -2.55
N LYS A 96 -36.39 -10.43 -2.25
CA LYS A 96 -36.54 -9.20 -3.03
C LYS A 96 -36.17 -7.99 -2.21
N TYR A 97 -35.41 -7.09 -2.80
CA TYR A 97 -34.95 -5.85 -2.18
C TYR A 97 -35.64 -4.66 -2.87
N LYS A 98 -36.35 -3.83 -2.11
CA LYS A 98 -36.96 -2.60 -2.63
C LYS A 98 -35.96 -1.44 -2.56
N TYR A 99 -35.96 -0.57 -3.55
CA TYR A 99 -35.12 0.63 -3.57
C TYR A 99 -35.94 1.88 -3.97
N ASP A 100 -35.50 3.04 -3.50
CA ASP A 100 -35.90 4.34 -4.02
C ASP A 100 -34.88 4.88 -5.01
N TYR A 101 -33.59 4.60 -4.74
CA TYR A 101 -32.44 4.87 -5.61
C TYR A 101 -31.59 3.62 -5.75
N LEU A 102 -31.18 3.33 -6.99
CA LEU A 102 -30.32 2.20 -7.31
C LEU A 102 -29.00 2.69 -7.89
N VAL A 103 -27.89 2.10 -7.48
CA VAL A 103 -26.57 2.29 -8.11
C VAL A 103 -26.09 0.96 -8.66
N ILE A 104 -25.94 0.87 -9.99
CA ILE A 104 -25.44 -0.32 -10.68
C ILE A 104 -23.94 -0.22 -10.86
N GLY A 105 -23.20 -1.09 -10.20
CA GLY A 105 -21.74 -1.15 -10.22
C GLY A 105 -21.20 -2.59 -10.30
N THR A 106 -21.89 -3.45 -11.06
CA THR A 106 -21.55 -4.88 -11.22
C THR A 106 -20.31 -5.15 -12.06
N GLY A 107 -19.73 -4.09 -12.64
CA GLY A 107 -18.53 -4.17 -13.46
C GLY A 107 -18.76 -4.85 -14.81
N CYS A 108 -17.73 -5.47 -15.34
CA CYS A 108 -17.74 -6.12 -16.63
C CYS A 108 -17.32 -7.60 -16.50
N LYS A 109 -17.38 -8.33 -17.61
CA LYS A 109 -16.88 -9.70 -17.77
C LYS A 109 -16.02 -9.80 -19.02
N PRO A 110 -15.20 -10.83 -19.18
CA PRO A 110 -14.48 -11.09 -20.42
C PRO A 110 -15.43 -11.23 -21.60
N THR A 111 -15.01 -10.73 -22.77
CA THR A 111 -15.69 -10.98 -24.04
C THR A 111 -14.79 -11.79 -24.95
N PHE A 112 -15.36 -12.79 -25.62
CA PHE A 112 -14.65 -13.72 -26.50
C PHE A 112 -14.88 -13.42 -27.99
N PHE A 113 -15.63 -12.34 -28.31
CA PHE A 113 -15.91 -11.87 -29.68
C PHE A 113 -16.53 -12.92 -30.62
N GLY A 114 -17.16 -13.96 -30.05
CA GLY A 114 -17.72 -15.08 -30.83
C GLY A 114 -16.66 -15.98 -31.49
N ILE A 115 -15.41 -15.93 -31.02
CA ILE A 115 -14.34 -16.79 -31.53
C ILE A 115 -14.58 -18.22 -31.03
N PRO A 116 -14.67 -19.21 -31.95
CA PRO A 116 -14.96 -20.60 -31.59
C PRO A 116 -13.99 -21.18 -30.57
N GLY A 117 -14.54 -21.77 -29.50
CA GLY A 117 -13.79 -22.43 -28.45
C GLY A 117 -13.02 -21.49 -27.49
N ALA A 118 -13.09 -20.18 -27.69
CA ALA A 118 -12.34 -19.24 -26.86
C ALA A 118 -12.87 -19.19 -25.42
N GLU A 119 -14.16 -19.23 -25.22
CA GLU A 119 -14.79 -19.23 -23.88
C GLU A 119 -14.56 -20.55 -23.14
N GLU A 120 -14.67 -21.67 -23.86
CA GLU A 120 -14.60 -23.02 -23.29
C GLU A 120 -13.17 -23.46 -22.98
N ASN A 121 -12.19 -23.01 -23.77
CA ASN A 121 -10.83 -23.53 -23.74
C ASN A 121 -9.79 -22.53 -23.25
N SER A 122 -10.21 -21.36 -22.74
CA SER A 122 -9.27 -20.37 -22.21
C SER A 122 -9.45 -20.15 -20.71
N PHE A 123 -8.37 -19.84 -20.04
CA PHE A 123 -8.39 -19.22 -18.71
C PHE A 123 -8.63 -17.73 -18.84
N THR A 124 -9.31 -17.15 -17.87
CA THR A 124 -9.50 -15.70 -17.75
C THR A 124 -8.71 -15.15 -16.55
N LEU A 125 -8.57 -13.84 -16.45
CA LEU A 125 -8.00 -13.17 -15.29
C LEU A 125 -8.93 -12.01 -14.89
N TRP A 126 -10.11 -12.35 -14.42
CA TRP A 126 -11.17 -11.39 -14.15
C TRP A 126 -11.71 -11.46 -12.71
N SER A 127 -11.46 -12.57 -12.02
CA SER A 127 -11.84 -12.79 -10.64
C SER A 127 -10.64 -13.29 -9.83
N TYR A 128 -10.80 -13.25 -8.51
CA TYR A 128 -9.84 -13.88 -7.60
C TYR A 128 -9.71 -15.39 -7.88
N GLU A 129 -10.85 -16.05 -8.11
CA GLU A 129 -10.92 -17.47 -8.42
C GLU A 129 -10.19 -17.80 -9.73
N ASP A 130 -10.30 -16.93 -10.74
CA ASP A 130 -9.55 -17.07 -11.98
C ASP A 130 -8.04 -17.01 -11.77
N ALA A 131 -7.58 -16.06 -10.96
CA ALA A 131 -6.16 -15.91 -10.66
C ALA A 131 -5.59 -17.14 -9.93
N VAL A 132 -6.34 -17.70 -8.96
CA VAL A 132 -5.94 -18.92 -8.24
C VAL A 132 -5.93 -20.11 -9.18
N ARG A 133 -6.99 -20.31 -9.97
CA ARG A 133 -7.08 -21.41 -10.96
C ARG A 133 -5.96 -21.34 -11.99
N LEU A 134 -5.61 -20.14 -12.46
CA LEU A 134 -4.51 -19.96 -13.39
C LEU A 134 -3.15 -20.27 -12.75
N LYS A 135 -2.93 -19.85 -11.51
CA LYS A 135 -1.72 -20.19 -10.75
C LYS A 135 -1.54 -21.71 -10.61
N GLU A 136 -2.61 -22.40 -10.24
CA GLU A 136 -2.61 -23.86 -10.10
C GLU A 136 -2.36 -24.54 -11.43
N GLN A 137 -3.01 -24.11 -12.52
CA GLN A 137 -2.81 -24.63 -13.85
C GLN A 137 -1.35 -24.46 -14.32
N ILE A 138 -0.76 -23.28 -14.15
CA ILE A 138 0.65 -23.05 -14.53
C ILE A 138 1.54 -24.04 -13.78
N ARG A 139 1.36 -24.19 -12.47
CA ARG A 139 2.16 -25.09 -11.64
C ARG A 139 1.96 -26.56 -12.01
N GLU A 140 0.72 -26.95 -12.29
CA GLU A 140 0.37 -28.30 -12.72
C GLU A 140 1.07 -28.67 -14.05
N MET A 141 1.09 -27.76 -15.01
CA MET A 141 1.74 -27.99 -16.32
C MET A 141 3.25 -28.23 -16.16
N PHE A 142 3.93 -27.52 -15.27
CA PHE A 142 5.33 -27.79 -14.95
C PHE A 142 5.51 -29.17 -14.29
N GLY A 143 4.65 -29.52 -13.33
CA GLY A 143 4.69 -30.82 -12.66
C GLY A 143 4.45 -32.00 -13.62
N GLN A 144 3.51 -31.83 -14.56
CA GLN A 144 3.25 -32.85 -15.61
C GLN A 144 4.40 -32.92 -16.62
N ALA A 145 4.90 -31.75 -17.09
CA ALA A 145 6.01 -31.71 -18.07
C ALA A 145 7.30 -32.31 -17.50
N ALA A 146 7.56 -32.20 -16.20
CA ALA A 146 8.73 -32.84 -15.57
C ALA A 146 8.73 -34.37 -15.68
N LYS A 147 7.55 -34.99 -15.85
CA LYS A 147 7.35 -36.43 -15.93
C LYS A 147 7.07 -36.91 -17.38
N GLU A 148 6.89 -35.98 -18.32
CA GLU A 148 6.52 -36.27 -19.68
C GLU A 148 7.75 -36.71 -20.51
N MET A 149 7.62 -37.84 -21.17
CA MET A 149 8.69 -38.42 -21.99
C MET A 149 8.57 -38.05 -23.47
N ASP A 150 7.35 -37.75 -23.94
CA ASP A 150 7.14 -37.27 -25.32
C ASP A 150 7.54 -35.80 -25.44
N PRO A 151 8.56 -35.48 -26.24
CA PRO A 151 9.07 -34.12 -26.37
C PRO A 151 8.05 -33.13 -26.95
N VAL A 152 7.10 -33.60 -27.77
CA VAL A 152 6.07 -32.77 -28.39
C VAL A 152 5.01 -32.40 -27.35
N ILE A 153 4.54 -33.39 -26.59
CA ILE A 153 3.58 -33.18 -25.50
C ILE A 153 4.21 -32.34 -24.39
N ARG A 154 5.46 -32.64 -24.00
CA ARG A 154 6.22 -31.86 -23.04
C ARG A 154 6.32 -30.39 -23.44
N LYS A 155 6.69 -30.10 -24.70
CA LYS A 155 6.77 -28.74 -25.22
C LYS A 155 5.42 -28.02 -25.20
N SER A 156 4.33 -28.71 -25.55
CA SER A 156 2.98 -28.10 -25.51
C SER A 156 2.51 -27.76 -24.09
N LYS A 157 2.85 -28.61 -23.10
CA LYS A 157 2.60 -28.32 -21.67
C LYS A 157 3.40 -27.12 -21.16
N LEU A 158 4.63 -26.92 -21.66
CA LEU A 158 5.50 -25.80 -21.31
C LEU A 158 5.29 -24.56 -22.20
N SER A 159 4.26 -24.56 -23.02
CA SER A 159 3.86 -23.42 -23.85
C SER A 159 2.65 -22.73 -23.25
N PHE A 160 2.77 -21.43 -22.99
CA PHE A 160 1.74 -20.58 -22.41
C PHE A 160 1.45 -19.42 -23.35
N VAL A 161 0.20 -19.24 -23.73
CA VAL A 161 -0.22 -18.20 -24.67
C VAL A 161 -1.20 -17.25 -23.98
N VAL A 162 -0.85 -15.97 -23.92
CA VAL A 162 -1.72 -14.89 -23.46
C VAL A 162 -2.28 -14.17 -24.68
N VAL A 163 -3.59 -14.22 -24.86
CA VAL A 163 -4.31 -13.54 -25.93
C VAL A 163 -4.79 -12.19 -25.44
N GLY A 164 -4.30 -11.12 -26.08
CA GLY A 164 -4.52 -9.73 -25.68
C GLY A 164 -3.28 -9.10 -25.08
N ALA A 165 -2.64 -8.18 -25.80
CA ALA A 165 -1.45 -7.44 -25.37
C ALA A 165 -1.78 -6.04 -24.85
N GLY A 166 -2.94 -5.89 -24.21
CA GLY A 166 -3.32 -4.76 -23.38
C GLY A 166 -2.60 -4.76 -22.03
N PHE A 167 -3.05 -3.93 -21.08
CA PHE A 167 -2.42 -3.82 -19.75
C PHE A 167 -2.39 -5.17 -19.03
N THR A 168 -3.54 -5.82 -18.86
CA THR A 168 -3.66 -7.10 -18.13
C THR A 168 -2.77 -8.20 -18.72
N GLY A 169 -2.75 -8.34 -20.06
CA GLY A 169 -1.95 -9.39 -20.71
C GLY A 169 -0.45 -9.14 -20.59
N VAL A 170 -0.02 -7.90 -20.72
CA VAL A 170 1.41 -7.53 -20.58
C VAL A 170 1.87 -7.68 -19.13
N GLU A 171 1.06 -7.29 -18.14
CA GLU A 171 1.36 -7.49 -16.73
C GLU A 171 1.44 -8.97 -16.38
N LEU A 172 0.44 -9.73 -16.80
CA LEU A 172 0.40 -11.18 -16.55
C LEU A 172 1.62 -11.89 -17.14
N VAL A 173 1.92 -11.69 -18.42
CA VAL A 173 3.04 -12.41 -19.06
C VAL A 173 4.39 -11.99 -18.48
N GLY A 174 4.52 -10.74 -18.02
CA GLY A 174 5.69 -10.26 -17.29
C GLY A 174 5.89 -10.98 -15.97
N GLU A 175 4.83 -11.12 -15.17
CA GLU A 175 4.87 -11.88 -13.90
C GLU A 175 5.08 -13.39 -14.14
N MET A 176 4.43 -13.96 -15.18
CA MET A 176 4.65 -15.36 -15.56
C MET A 176 6.09 -15.65 -15.94
N ALA A 177 6.81 -14.71 -16.56
CA ALA A 177 8.21 -14.89 -16.90
C ALA A 177 9.11 -14.99 -15.64
N GLU A 178 8.79 -14.28 -14.57
CA GLU A 178 9.49 -14.43 -13.29
C GLU A 178 9.08 -15.71 -12.55
N PHE A 179 7.80 -16.06 -12.59
CA PHE A 179 7.29 -17.31 -12.00
C PHE A 179 7.86 -18.56 -12.72
N ARG A 180 8.00 -18.51 -14.05
CA ARG A 180 8.72 -19.55 -14.83
C ARG A 180 10.09 -19.85 -14.23
N ASP A 181 10.86 -18.80 -13.92
CA ASP A 181 12.23 -18.97 -13.41
C ASP A 181 12.26 -19.65 -12.03
N GLU A 182 11.20 -19.50 -11.21
CA GLU A 182 11.01 -20.21 -9.95
C GLU A 182 10.66 -21.67 -10.19
N LEU A 183 9.64 -21.92 -11.03
CA LEU A 183 9.15 -23.27 -11.33
C LEU A 183 10.21 -24.12 -12.07
N CYS A 184 11.00 -23.52 -12.95
CA CYS A 184 12.11 -24.21 -13.60
C CYS A 184 13.14 -24.74 -12.59
N LYS A 185 13.44 -23.98 -11.53
CA LYS A 185 14.33 -24.45 -10.46
C LYS A 185 13.67 -25.54 -9.61
N GLU A 186 12.39 -25.39 -9.31
CA GLU A 186 11.65 -26.35 -8.51
C GLU A 186 11.48 -27.71 -9.19
N PHE A 187 11.13 -27.70 -10.49
CA PHE A 187 10.87 -28.91 -11.27
C PHE A 187 12.06 -29.40 -12.10
N PHE A 188 13.25 -28.77 -11.98
CA PHE A 188 14.48 -29.10 -12.72
C PHE A 188 14.29 -29.08 -14.24
N ILE A 189 13.58 -28.05 -14.74
CA ILE A 189 13.33 -27.81 -16.17
C ILE A 189 14.26 -26.69 -16.67
N ASP A 190 14.84 -26.85 -17.88
CA ASP A 190 15.60 -25.76 -18.51
C ASP A 190 14.63 -24.61 -18.90
N PRO A 191 14.87 -23.38 -18.48
CA PRO A 191 14.04 -22.23 -18.88
C PRO A 191 13.88 -22.06 -20.39
N LYS A 192 14.79 -22.57 -21.20
CA LYS A 192 14.71 -22.56 -22.68
C LYS A 192 13.61 -23.47 -23.22
N GLU A 193 13.17 -24.47 -22.47
CA GLU A 193 12.07 -25.34 -22.85
C GLU A 193 10.70 -24.65 -22.71
N VAL A 194 10.62 -23.60 -21.87
CA VAL A 194 9.37 -22.89 -21.58
C VAL A 194 9.15 -21.78 -22.60
N ARG A 195 8.04 -21.82 -23.31
CA ARG A 195 7.61 -20.79 -24.26
C ARG A 195 6.53 -19.93 -23.65
N LEU A 196 6.77 -18.63 -23.56
CA LEU A 196 5.78 -17.62 -23.12
C LEU A 196 5.48 -16.71 -24.31
N VAL A 197 4.21 -16.65 -24.69
CA VAL A 197 3.74 -15.87 -25.85
C VAL A 197 2.67 -14.87 -25.37
N VAL A 198 2.76 -13.63 -25.82
CA VAL A 198 1.65 -12.69 -25.80
C VAL A 198 1.27 -12.32 -27.23
N ALA A 199 0.02 -12.53 -27.60
CA ALA A 199 -0.47 -12.33 -28.96
C ALA A 199 -1.63 -11.34 -28.99
N ASP A 200 -1.65 -10.42 -29.96
CA ASP A 200 -2.73 -9.45 -30.14
C ASP A 200 -3.01 -9.19 -31.62
N MET A 201 -4.28 -8.93 -31.93
CA MET A 201 -4.71 -8.51 -33.26
C MET A 201 -4.22 -7.10 -33.61
N ALA A 202 -4.00 -6.24 -32.61
CA ALA A 202 -3.47 -4.89 -32.79
C ALA A 202 -2.04 -4.93 -33.35
N PRO A 203 -1.63 -3.91 -34.13
CA PRO A 203 -0.28 -3.82 -34.67
C PRO A 203 0.80 -3.48 -33.63
N LYS A 204 0.40 -3.11 -32.41
CA LYS A 204 1.29 -2.75 -31.30
C LYS A 204 0.70 -3.26 -29.99
N ILE A 205 1.56 -3.65 -29.06
CA ILE A 205 1.16 -3.86 -27.66
C ILE A 205 0.81 -2.52 -26.99
N LEU A 206 -0.01 -2.52 -25.95
CA LEU A 206 -0.32 -1.33 -25.14
C LEU A 206 -0.68 -0.10 -26.00
N PRO A 207 -1.64 -0.19 -26.94
CA PRO A 207 -1.81 0.77 -28.04
C PRO A 207 -2.17 2.20 -27.60
N ILE A 208 -2.55 2.41 -26.34
CA ILE A 208 -2.86 3.74 -25.79
C ILE A 208 -1.64 4.45 -25.18
N LEU A 209 -0.50 3.77 -25.04
CA LEU A 209 0.74 4.37 -24.55
C LEU A 209 1.51 5.06 -25.68
N PRO A 210 2.34 6.07 -25.36
CA PRO A 210 3.28 6.66 -26.31
C PRO A 210 4.27 5.63 -26.87
N ASP A 211 4.64 5.74 -28.16
CA ASP A 211 5.53 4.79 -28.85
C ASP A 211 6.86 4.53 -28.12
N LYS A 212 7.42 5.56 -27.45
CA LYS A 212 8.64 5.43 -26.65
C LYS A 212 8.48 4.44 -25.48
N LEU A 213 7.30 4.40 -24.86
CA LEU A 213 6.99 3.48 -23.76
C LEU A 213 6.66 2.09 -24.29
N ILE A 214 5.96 1.99 -25.42
CA ILE A 214 5.69 0.72 -26.12
C ILE A 214 7.02 0.03 -26.43
N ALA A 215 7.95 0.71 -27.12
CA ALA A 215 9.26 0.16 -27.46
C ALA A 215 10.07 -0.30 -26.22
N LYS A 216 9.97 0.42 -25.09
CA LYS A 216 10.60 0.01 -23.83
C LYS A 216 9.96 -1.26 -23.25
N SER A 217 8.63 -1.37 -23.36
CA SER A 217 7.87 -2.54 -22.89
C SER A 217 8.22 -3.79 -23.70
N GLU A 218 8.23 -3.69 -25.02
CA GLU A 218 8.64 -4.79 -25.92
C GLU A 218 10.07 -5.24 -25.65
N LYS A 219 10.99 -4.27 -25.50
CA LYS A 219 12.39 -4.57 -25.16
C LYS A 219 12.51 -5.29 -23.81
N ARG A 220 11.71 -4.92 -22.82
CA ARG A 220 11.68 -5.58 -21.51
C ARG A 220 11.14 -6.99 -21.63
N LEU A 221 9.99 -7.20 -22.27
CA LEU A 221 9.38 -8.52 -22.47
C LEU A 221 10.34 -9.46 -23.21
N LYS A 222 10.96 -8.99 -24.30
CA LYS A 222 11.96 -9.77 -25.05
C LYS A 222 13.16 -10.18 -24.19
N ARG A 223 13.64 -9.30 -23.30
CA ARG A 223 14.72 -9.64 -22.35
C ARG A 223 14.31 -10.68 -21.31
N MET A 224 13.02 -10.75 -21.00
CA MET A 224 12.47 -11.77 -20.11
C MET A 224 12.16 -13.08 -20.83
N GLY A 225 12.45 -13.18 -22.13
CA GLY A 225 12.21 -14.38 -22.95
C GLY A 225 10.74 -14.54 -23.35
N VAL A 226 9.96 -13.47 -23.36
CA VAL A 226 8.58 -13.46 -23.86
C VAL A 226 8.57 -13.15 -25.35
N GLU A 227 7.87 -13.99 -26.11
CA GLU A 227 7.58 -13.80 -27.53
C GLU A 227 6.36 -12.87 -27.68
N VAL A 228 6.50 -11.80 -28.43
CA VAL A 228 5.43 -10.81 -28.69
C VAL A 228 5.00 -10.96 -30.14
N ILE A 229 3.73 -11.33 -30.36
CA ILE A 229 3.14 -11.51 -31.70
C ILE A 229 2.03 -10.47 -31.86
N THR A 230 2.27 -9.47 -32.69
CA THR A 230 1.29 -8.44 -33.05
C THR A 230 0.65 -8.73 -34.40
N SER A 231 -0.48 -8.09 -34.70
CA SER A 231 -1.30 -8.36 -35.90
C SER A 231 -1.71 -9.84 -36.02
N ALA A 232 -1.80 -10.56 -34.91
CA ALA A 232 -2.20 -11.95 -34.83
C ALA A 232 -3.72 -12.08 -34.83
N LYS A 233 -4.33 -12.49 -35.90
CA LYS A 233 -5.76 -12.75 -35.98
C LYS A 233 -6.08 -14.12 -35.37
N ILE A 234 -6.60 -14.10 -34.14
CA ILE A 234 -7.07 -15.33 -33.48
C ILE A 234 -8.38 -15.75 -34.12
N THR A 235 -8.43 -16.97 -34.68
CA THR A 235 -9.60 -17.50 -35.39
C THR A 235 -10.28 -18.66 -34.66
N GLY A 236 -9.61 -19.25 -33.67
CA GLY A 236 -10.17 -20.32 -32.86
C GLY A 236 -9.25 -20.68 -31.68
N VAL A 237 -9.84 -21.33 -30.68
CA VAL A 237 -9.11 -21.88 -29.54
C VAL A 237 -9.58 -23.31 -29.29
N ASP A 238 -8.65 -24.24 -29.40
CA ASP A 238 -8.84 -25.64 -29.06
C ASP A 238 -8.35 -25.95 -27.65
N PRO A 239 -8.68 -27.10 -27.05
CA PRO A 239 -8.20 -27.46 -25.69
C PRO A 239 -6.69 -27.44 -25.51
N GLN A 240 -5.91 -27.57 -26.58
CA GLN A 240 -4.45 -27.66 -26.55
C GLN A 240 -3.77 -26.80 -27.61
N ALA A 241 -4.49 -25.84 -28.22
CA ALA A 241 -3.90 -24.97 -29.22
C ALA A 241 -4.71 -23.67 -29.39
N VAL A 242 -4.02 -22.60 -29.75
CA VAL A 242 -4.63 -21.39 -30.29
C VAL A 242 -4.37 -21.31 -31.78
N ILE A 243 -5.39 -20.94 -32.57
CA ILE A 243 -5.34 -20.81 -34.02
C ILE A 243 -5.15 -19.33 -34.36
N MET A 244 -4.01 -19.00 -34.99
CA MET A 244 -3.64 -17.63 -35.35
C MET A 244 -3.55 -17.54 -36.87
N GLY A 245 -4.63 -17.10 -37.53
CA GLY A 245 -4.73 -17.20 -39.00
C GLY A 245 -4.73 -18.65 -39.44
N ASP A 246 -3.68 -19.06 -40.18
CA ASP A 246 -3.48 -20.43 -40.63
C ASP A 246 -2.50 -21.25 -39.75
N GLU A 247 -1.89 -20.60 -38.74
CA GLU A 247 -0.93 -21.24 -37.84
C GLU A 247 -1.63 -21.80 -36.60
N ARG A 248 -1.29 -23.03 -36.22
CA ARG A 248 -1.75 -23.70 -35.03
C ARG A 248 -0.63 -23.76 -33.99
N VAL A 249 -0.75 -22.94 -32.94
CA VAL A 249 0.22 -22.86 -31.83
C VAL A 249 -0.22 -23.80 -30.71
N GLN A 250 0.53 -24.87 -30.48
CA GLN A 250 0.26 -25.85 -29.43
C GLN A 250 0.57 -25.26 -28.07
N ALA A 251 -0.41 -25.28 -27.17
CA ALA A 251 -0.32 -24.82 -25.78
C ALA A 251 -1.46 -25.40 -24.95
N HIS A 252 -1.16 -25.93 -23.76
CA HIS A 252 -2.16 -26.43 -22.81
C HIS A 252 -2.71 -25.32 -21.90
N THR A 253 -2.08 -24.15 -21.88
CA THR A 253 -2.54 -23.00 -21.10
C THR A 253 -2.67 -21.79 -22.00
N ILE A 254 -3.91 -21.42 -22.27
CA ILE A 254 -4.29 -20.25 -23.06
C ILE A 254 -5.04 -19.30 -22.14
N VAL A 255 -4.58 -18.06 -22.02
CA VAL A 255 -5.18 -17.05 -21.16
C VAL A 255 -5.79 -15.94 -22.00
N TRP A 256 -7.07 -15.68 -21.84
CA TRP A 256 -7.82 -14.69 -22.59
C TRP A 256 -7.92 -13.37 -21.84
N THR A 257 -7.28 -12.34 -22.36
CA THR A 257 -7.29 -10.97 -21.81
C THR A 257 -7.66 -9.91 -22.87
N ALA A 258 -8.22 -10.34 -24.01
CA ALA A 258 -8.39 -9.51 -25.21
C ALA A 258 -9.51 -8.47 -25.15
N GLY A 259 -10.34 -8.47 -24.11
CA GLY A 259 -11.38 -7.45 -23.98
C GLY A 259 -12.46 -7.80 -22.97
N VAL A 260 -13.29 -6.79 -22.68
CA VAL A 260 -14.36 -6.88 -21.69
C VAL A 260 -15.69 -6.32 -22.23
N GLU A 261 -16.81 -6.81 -21.71
CA GLU A 261 -18.16 -6.32 -21.92
C GLU A 261 -18.90 -6.13 -20.60
N GLY A 262 -20.08 -5.50 -20.60
CA GLY A 262 -20.92 -5.36 -19.41
C GLY A 262 -21.21 -6.72 -18.77
N SER A 263 -21.37 -6.75 -17.43
CA SER A 263 -21.66 -7.97 -16.69
C SER A 263 -22.90 -8.68 -17.27
N GLU A 264 -23.03 -9.97 -17.00
CA GLU A 264 -24.16 -10.76 -17.50
C GLU A 264 -25.51 -10.17 -17.09
N LEU A 265 -25.65 -9.77 -15.83
CA LEU A 265 -26.86 -9.09 -15.36
C LEU A 265 -27.14 -7.84 -16.19
N VAL A 266 -26.15 -6.97 -16.39
CA VAL A 266 -26.32 -5.73 -17.17
C VAL A 266 -26.70 -6.02 -18.61
N GLY A 267 -26.06 -7.03 -19.23
CA GLY A 267 -26.35 -7.42 -20.61
C GLY A 267 -27.80 -7.89 -20.86
N ASN A 268 -28.48 -8.31 -19.79
CA ASN A 268 -29.89 -8.80 -19.85
C ASN A 268 -30.91 -7.76 -19.37
N LEU A 269 -30.49 -6.53 -19.00
CA LEU A 269 -31.41 -5.48 -18.57
C LEU A 269 -32.10 -4.82 -19.78
N ASP A 270 -33.40 -4.49 -19.61
CA ASP A 270 -34.15 -3.68 -20.56
C ASP A 270 -33.87 -2.18 -20.33
N VAL A 271 -32.67 -1.76 -20.75
CA VAL A 271 -32.21 -0.38 -20.73
C VAL A 271 -31.33 -0.11 -21.95
N GLN A 272 -31.19 1.15 -22.33
CA GLN A 272 -30.29 1.52 -23.44
C GLN A 272 -28.84 1.14 -23.14
N GLN A 273 -28.24 0.36 -24.03
CA GLN A 273 -26.89 -0.14 -23.93
C GLN A 273 -26.07 0.20 -25.17
N GLN A 274 -24.83 0.54 -24.99
CA GLN A 274 -23.85 0.76 -26.05
C GLN A 274 -22.46 0.27 -25.64
N GLY A 275 -21.54 0.21 -26.59
CA GLY A 275 -20.13 -0.07 -26.32
C GLY A 275 -19.90 -1.37 -25.56
N ARG A 276 -20.42 -2.50 -26.05
CA ARG A 276 -20.33 -3.83 -25.44
C ARG A 276 -21.15 -3.93 -24.13
N LYS A 277 -22.44 -3.77 -24.25
CA LYS A 277 -23.41 -3.95 -23.15
C LYS A 277 -23.17 -3.05 -21.93
N ARG A 278 -22.69 -1.83 -22.13
CA ARG A 278 -22.64 -0.82 -21.08
C ARG A 278 -23.91 0.02 -21.09
N ILE A 279 -24.35 0.47 -19.92
CA ILE A 279 -25.57 1.28 -19.76
C ILE A 279 -25.31 2.72 -20.22
N VAL A 280 -26.13 3.23 -21.10
CA VAL A 280 -26.06 4.63 -21.55
C VAL A 280 -26.51 5.55 -20.41
N THR A 281 -25.68 6.53 -20.08
CA THR A 281 -25.94 7.49 -19.00
C THR A 281 -25.90 8.93 -19.49
N ASN A 282 -26.63 9.80 -18.80
CA ASN A 282 -26.51 11.24 -18.95
C ASN A 282 -25.26 11.77 -18.22
N ASP A 283 -25.06 13.08 -18.29
CA ASP A 283 -23.96 13.78 -17.61
C ASP A 283 -24.05 13.78 -16.07
N LYS A 284 -25.15 13.33 -15.49
CA LYS A 284 -25.34 13.13 -14.05
C LYS A 284 -25.04 11.70 -13.61
N LEU A 285 -24.63 10.83 -14.55
CA LEU A 285 -24.42 9.40 -14.40
C LEU A 285 -25.69 8.62 -14.02
N GLN A 286 -26.85 9.13 -14.43
CA GLN A 286 -28.12 8.44 -14.38
C GLN A 286 -28.35 7.68 -15.68
N SER A 287 -29.00 6.51 -15.60
CA SER A 287 -29.53 5.84 -16.79
C SER A 287 -30.43 6.83 -17.55
N VAL A 288 -30.35 6.82 -18.88
CA VAL A 288 -31.22 7.66 -19.71
C VAL A 288 -32.69 7.22 -19.66
N ASP A 289 -32.93 5.96 -19.26
CA ASP A 289 -34.29 5.39 -19.17
C ASP A 289 -34.91 5.55 -17.78
N HIS A 290 -34.09 5.69 -16.72
CA HIS A 290 -34.56 5.70 -15.33
C HIS A 290 -33.79 6.72 -14.47
N GLU A 291 -34.41 7.83 -14.12
CA GLU A 291 -33.79 8.94 -13.36
C GLU A 291 -33.31 8.57 -11.94
N ASN A 292 -33.91 7.53 -11.33
CA ASN A 292 -33.51 7.04 -10.01
C ASN A 292 -32.49 5.91 -10.04
N VAL A 293 -31.94 5.57 -11.22
CA VAL A 293 -30.91 4.56 -11.43
C VAL A 293 -29.63 5.24 -11.86
N TYR A 294 -28.60 5.10 -11.05
CA TYR A 294 -27.25 5.59 -11.27
C TYR A 294 -26.32 4.45 -11.68
N VAL A 295 -25.30 4.76 -12.45
CA VAL A 295 -24.34 3.75 -12.94
C VAL A 295 -22.94 4.14 -12.57
N VAL A 296 -22.13 3.19 -12.05
CA VAL A 296 -20.76 3.44 -11.61
C VAL A 296 -19.77 2.44 -12.20
N GLY A 297 -18.54 2.90 -12.42
CA GLY A 297 -17.42 2.07 -12.89
C GLY A 297 -17.56 1.63 -14.34
N ASP A 298 -17.21 0.39 -14.63
CA ASP A 298 -17.09 -0.14 -15.99
C ASP A 298 -18.45 -0.32 -16.71
N ASN A 299 -19.55 -0.21 -15.98
CA ASN A 299 -20.90 -0.24 -16.55
C ASN A 299 -21.28 1.07 -17.26
N ILE A 300 -20.57 2.18 -17.03
CA ILE A 300 -20.89 3.49 -17.59
C ILE A 300 -20.58 3.53 -19.09
N PHE A 301 -21.60 3.89 -19.91
CA PHE A 301 -21.37 4.39 -21.26
C PHE A 301 -21.78 5.87 -21.29
N TYR A 302 -20.79 6.74 -21.25
CA TYR A 302 -20.94 8.20 -21.30
C TYR A 302 -19.85 8.79 -22.18
N ILE A 303 -20.23 9.64 -23.13
CA ILE A 303 -19.32 10.41 -23.97
C ILE A 303 -19.33 11.85 -23.45
N PRO A 304 -18.24 12.35 -22.83
CA PRO A 304 -18.17 13.72 -22.38
C PRO A 304 -18.30 14.72 -23.54
N GLU A 305 -18.83 15.90 -23.26
CA GLU A 305 -18.95 16.96 -24.25
C GLU A 305 -17.59 17.31 -24.85
N GLY A 306 -17.50 17.32 -26.19
CA GLY A 306 -16.26 17.58 -26.92
C GLY A 306 -15.34 16.36 -27.11
N GLU A 307 -15.67 15.20 -26.53
CA GLU A 307 -14.90 13.98 -26.70
C GLU A 307 -15.49 13.09 -27.80
N ALA A 308 -14.64 12.34 -28.51
CA ALA A 308 -15.06 11.39 -29.54
C ALA A 308 -15.30 9.96 -29.00
N ARG A 309 -14.88 9.67 -27.78
CA ARG A 309 -14.90 8.34 -27.19
C ARG A 309 -15.57 8.33 -25.83
N PRO A 310 -16.24 7.24 -25.48
CA PRO A 310 -16.80 7.10 -24.14
C PRO A 310 -15.69 6.99 -23.10
N VAL A 311 -16.05 7.32 -21.84
CA VAL A 311 -15.16 7.13 -20.69
C VAL A 311 -14.58 5.71 -20.64
N PRO A 312 -13.30 5.54 -20.29
CA PRO A 312 -12.64 4.24 -20.28
C PRO A 312 -13.12 3.36 -19.13
N GLN A 313 -13.05 2.04 -19.32
CA GLN A 313 -13.27 1.05 -18.27
C GLN A 313 -11.97 0.89 -17.46
N MET A 314 -11.84 1.69 -16.41
CA MET A 314 -10.67 1.73 -15.55
C MET A 314 -11.03 2.18 -14.14
N VAL A 315 -10.17 1.83 -13.17
CA VAL A 315 -10.37 2.16 -11.75
C VAL A 315 -10.56 3.66 -11.52
N GLU A 316 -9.76 4.50 -12.18
CA GLU A 316 -9.84 5.95 -12.02
C GLU A 316 -11.21 6.51 -12.45
N ASN A 317 -11.84 5.96 -13.50
CA ASN A 317 -13.20 6.33 -13.88
C ASN A 317 -14.19 6.03 -12.74
N ALA A 318 -14.08 4.87 -12.10
CA ALA A 318 -14.91 4.52 -10.95
C ALA A 318 -14.69 5.45 -9.75
N GLU A 319 -13.42 5.83 -9.48
CA GLU A 319 -13.05 6.74 -8.40
C GLU A 319 -13.60 8.16 -8.61
N GLN A 320 -13.57 8.66 -9.84
CA GLN A 320 -14.09 9.99 -10.19
C GLN A 320 -15.61 10.03 -10.27
N ALA A 321 -16.26 8.94 -10.72
CA ALA A 321 -17.70 8.83 -10.80
C ALA A 321 -18.39 8.75 -9.43
N ALA A 322 -17.81 8.01 -8.49
CA ALA A 322 -18.39 7.74 -7.17
C ALA A 322 -18.79 8.99 -6.37
N PRO A 323 -17.94 10.04 -6.22
CA PRO A 323 -18.35 11.27 -5.53
C PRO A 323 -19.44 12.06 -6.23
N ILE A 324 -19.53 12.00 -7.55
CA ILE A 324 -20.60 12.66 -8.34
C ILE A 324 -21.93 11.96 -8.09
N ILE A 325 -21.97 10.64 -8.18
CA ILE A 325 -23.18 9.84 -7.91
C ILE A 325 -23.66 10.06 -6.47
N ALA A 326 -22.74 9.98 -5.50
CA ALA A 326 -23.09 10.23 -4.10
C ALA A 326 -23.61 11.65 -3.85
N HIS A 327 -23.07 12.66 -4.58
CA HIS A 327 -23.59 14.01 -4.51
C HIS A 327 -24.99 14.10 -5.13
N ASN A 328 -25.19 13.49 -6.29
CA ASN A 328 -26.43 13.59 -7.05
C ASN A 328 -27.59 12.85 -6.36
N ILE A 329 -27.35 11.68 -5.79
CA ILE A 329 -28.35 10.99 -4.94
C ILE A 329 -28.68 11.84 -3.69
N HIS A 330 -27.67 12.46 -3.07
CA HIS A 330 -27.92 13.36 -1.95
C HIS A 330 -28.75 14.58 -2.37
N ALA A 331 -28.46 15.15 -3.54
CA ALA A 331 -29.21 16.26 -4.11
C ALA A 331 -30.68 15.87 -4.38
N ASP A 332 -30.93 14.68 -4.93
CA ASP A 332 -32.29 14.16 -5.13
C ASP A 332 -33.06 14.02 -3.82
N VAL A 333 -32.41 13.54 -2.76
CA VAL A 333 -33.06 13.35 -1.45
C VAL A 333 -33.33 14.68 -0.75
N THR A 334 -32.48 15.70 -0.95
CA THR A 334 -32.50 16.98 -0.22
C THR A 334 -33.03 18.15 -1.04
N GLY A 335 -33.39 17.95 -2.33
CA GLY A 335 -33.86 19.01 -3.22
C GLY A 335 -32.79 19.98 -3.70
N GLN A 336 -31.51 19.58 -3.65
CA GLN A 336 -30.37 20.38 -4.11
C GLN A 336 -30.09 20.18 -5.61
N SER A 337 -29.24 21.03 -6.19
CA SER A 337 -28.81 20.90 -7.59
C SER A 337 -27.82 19.74 -7.79
N LYS A 338 -27.98 18.98 -8.88
CA LYS A 338 -27.06 17.92 -9.29
C LYS A 338 -25.81 18.48 -9.96
N LYS A 339 -24.74 17.70 -9.92
CA LYS A 339 -23.45 17.99 -10.58
C LYS A 339 -23.28 17.15 -11.82
N SER A 340 -22.75 17.76 -12.88
CA SER A 340 -22.32 17.06 -14.08
C SER A 340 -20.99 16.35 -13.87
N TYR A 341 -20.84 15.18 -14.44
CA TYR A 341 -19.61 14.41 -14.47
C TYR A 341 -18.67 14.98 -15.54
N LYS A 342 -17.54 15.47 -15.10
CA LYS A 342 -16.46 16.00 -15.96
C LYS A 342 -15.19 15.20 -15.64
N PRO A 343 -14.93 14.09 -16.34
CA PRO A 343 -13.76 13.27 -16.07
C PRO A 343 -12.47 13.96 -16.49
N GLY A 344 -11.42 13.76 -15.70
CA GLY A 344 -10.07 14.23 -16.01
C GLY A 344 -9.07 13.14 -15.63
N PHE A 345 -8.65 12.33 -16.60
CA PHE A 345 -7.79 11.17 -16.35
C PHE A 345 -6.33 11.58 -16.23
N HIS A 346 -5.63 11.02 -15.22
CA HIS A 346 -4.25 11.33 -14.91
C HIS A 346 -3.24 10.39 -15.58
N GLY A 347 -3.71 9.47 -16.41
CA GLY A 347 -2.88 8.64 -17.25
C GLY A 347 -2.95 7.15 -16.95
N THR A 348 -1.94 6.42 -17.39
CA THR A 348 -1.91 4.96 -17.34
C THR A 348 -0.51 4.46 -17.00
N MET A 349 -0.46 3.30 -16.37
CA MET A 349 0.77 2.62 -16.02
C MET A 349 0.62 1.11 -16.17
N VAL A 350 1.73 0.42 -16.41
CA VAL A 350 1.79 -1.04 -16.53
C VAL A 350 3.08 -1.55 -15.90
N CYS A 351 2.98 -2.65 -15.18
CA CYS A 351 4.13 -3.37 -14.63
C CYS A 351 4.56 -4.52 -15.55
N ILE A 352 5.84 -4.77 -15.64
CA ILE A 352 6.41 -5.85 -16.45
C ILE A 352 7.38 -6.63 -15.57
N GLY A 353 6.81 -7.54 -14.80
CA GLY A 353 7.47 -8.19 -13.67
C GLY A 353 7.70 -7.26 -12.48
N SER A 354 8.31 -7.78 -11.43
CA SER A 354 8.41 -7.15 -10.10
C SER A 354 9.37 -5.94 -10.00
N HIS A 355 10.19 -5.69 -11.02
CA HIS A 355 11.25 -4.66 -10.95
C HIS A 355 11.19 -3.61 -12.04
N TYR A 356 10.21 -3.66 -12.92
CA TYR A 356 10.13 -2.75 -14.04
C TYR A 356 8.68 -2.38 -14.35
N GLY A 357 8.44 -1.12 -14.61
CA GLY A 357 7.18 -0.61 -15.10
C GLY A 357 7.39 0.47 -16.15
N VAL A 358 6.31 0.84 -16.84
CA VAL A 358 6.20 2.03 -17.67
C VAL A 358 4.94 2.79 -17.26
N ALA A 359 5.01 4.11 -17.26
CA ALA A 359 3.90 4.97 -16.88
C ALA A 359 3.91 6.24 -17.73
N ASN A 360 2.71 6.65 -18.14
CA ASN A 360 2.45 7.96 -18.73
C ASN A 360 1.40 8.63 -17.85
N VAL A 361 1.84 9.42 -16.86
CA VAL A 361 1.00 9.98 -15.81
C VAL A 361 1.24 11.45 -15.61
N GLY A 362 0.23 12.18 -15.15
CA GLY A 362 0.32 13.62 -14.92
C GLY A 362 -1.03 14.31 -14.91
N LEU A 363 -1.04 15.59 -15.15
CA LEU A 363 -2.27 16.36 -15.38
C LEU A 363 -2.66 16.29 -16.86
N PRO A 364 -3.94 16.44 -17.24
CA PRO A 364 -4.39 16.35 -18.63
C PRO A 364 -3.56 17.19 -19.61
N ASN A 365 -3.05 18.34 -19.17
CA ASN A 365 -2.25 19.24 -20.00
C ASN A 365 -0.73 19.03 -19.88
N ARG A 366 -0.27 18.13 -19.00
CA ARG A 366 1.16 17.88 -18.76
C ARG A 366 1.40 16.47 -18.29
N MET A 367 1.66 15.57 -19.25
CA MET A 367 1.95 14.16 -19.00
C MET A 367 3.45 13.91 -18.89
N PHE A 368 3.84 13.04 -17.98
CA PHE A 368 5.21 12.60 -17.75
C PHE A 368 5.37 11.11 -18.08
N MET A 369 6.33 10.80 -18.94
CA MET A 369 6.70 9.43 -19.26
C MET A 369 7.75 8.94 -18.28
N MET A 370 7.45 7.89 -17.55
CA MET A 370 8.36 7.22 -16.61
C MET A 370 8.58 5.76 -17.02
N SER A 371 9.73 5.17 -16.63
CA SER A 371 10.01 3.75 -16.82
C SER A 371 10.95 3.24 -15.74
N GLY A 372 10.93 1.92 -15.51
CA GLY A 372 11.74 1.27 -14.48
C GLY A 372 11.22 1.53 -13.07
N PHE A 373 12.13 1.76 -12.14
CA PHE A 373 11.85 1.95 -10.71
C PHE A 373 10.82 3.07 -10.44
N MET A 374 10.95 4.22 -11.10
CA MET A 374 10.05 5.37 -10.86
C MET A 374 8.59 5.07 -11.25
N ALA A 375 8.38 4.27 -12.30
CA ALA A 375 7.03 3.84 -12.68
C ALA A 375 6.43 2.87 -11.65
N LEU A 376 7.22 1.95 -11.12
CA LEU A 376 6.80 1.05 -10.04
C LEU A 376 6.51 1.81 -8.74
N PHE A 377 7.37 2.75 -8.37
CA PHE A 377 7.14 3.59 -7.19
C PHE A 377 5.81 4.33 -7.29
N ALA A 378 5.50 4.90 -8.46
CA ALA A 378 4.23 5.56 -8.71
C ALA A 378 3.05 4.58 -8.57
N LYS A 379 3.15 3.33 -9.10
CA LYS A 379 2.12 2.29 -8.95
C LYS A 379 1.85 2.01 -7.47
N HIS A 380 2.89 1.67 -6.72
CA HIS A 380 2.74 1.32 -5.30
C HIS A 380 2.21 2.49 -4.48
N PHE A 381 2.64 3.73 -4.79
CA PHE A 381 2.13 4.92 -4.11
C PHE A 381 0.62 5.12 -4.35
N ILE A 382 0.17 4.98 -5.59
CA ILE A 382 -1.26 5.11 -5.95
C ILE A 382 -2.07 4.00 -5.28
N ASN A 383 -1.59 2.75 -5.30
CA ASN A 383 -2.25 1.64 -4.62
C ASN A 383 -2.35 1.87 -3.10
N MET A 384 -1.28 2.32 -2.46
CA MET A 384 -1.30 2.65 -1.02
C MET A 384 -2.28 3.78 -0.71
N PHE A 385 -2.35 4.80 -1.56
CA PHE A 385 -3.31 5.90 -1.39
C PHE A 385 -4.76 5.40 -1.52
N TYR A 386 -5.05 4.56 -2.52
CA TYR A 386 -6.36 3.91 -2.67
C TYR A 386 -6.71 3.08 -1.43
N LEU A 387 -5.81 2.20 -1.00
CA LEU A 387 -6.00 1.35 0.17
C LEU A 387 -6.24 2.14 1.45
N PHE A 388 -5.52 3.25 1.63
CA PHE A 388 -5.73 4.16 2.75
C PHE A 388 -7.15 4.74 2.73
N THR A 389 -7.62 5.15 1.55
CA THR A 389 -8.96 5.72 1.38
C THR A 389 -10.07 4.69 1.66
N VAL A 390 -9.87 3.43 1.26
CA VAL A 390 -10.89 2.37 1.37
C VAL A 390 -10.87 1.70 2.74
N ALA A 391 -9.70 1.29 3.23
CA ALA A 391 -9.58 0.41 4.40
C ALA A 391 -8.65 0.96 5.50
N GLY A 392 -8.09 2.17 5.33
CA GLY A 392 -7.26 2.84 6.32
C GLY A 392 -5.83 2.32 6.39
N PHE A 393 -5.08 2.83 7.38
CA PHE A 393 -3.63 2.62 7.49
C PHE A 393 -3.23 1.14 7.63
N ASN A 394 -4.04 0.36 8.30
CA ASN A 394 -3.71 -1.05 8.55
C ASN A 394 -3.61 -1.88 7.26
N LYS A 395 -4.51 -1.62 6.27
CA LYS A 395 -4.43 -2.31 4.97
C LYS A 395 -3.24 -1.82 4.15
N VAL A 396 -2.85 -0.54 4.26
CA VAL A 396 -1.60 -0.03 3.68
C VAL A 396 -0.40 -0.78 4.26
N TRP A 397 -0.35 -0.95 5.58
CA TRP A 397 0.71 -1.73 6.24
C TRP A 397 0.74 -3.19 5.75
N SER A 398 -0.43 -3.84 5.67
CA SER A 398 -0.55 -5.20 5.11
C SER A 398 -0.02 -5.28 3.68
N TYR A 399 -0.38 -4.32 2.82
CA TYR A 399 0.13 -4.22 1.47
C TYR A 399 1.66 -4.11 1.44
N MET A 400 2.24 -3.20 2.25
CA MET A 400 3.69 -3.07 2.36
C MET A 400 4.37 -4.38 2.81
N MET A 401 3.76 -5.09 3.76
CA MET A 401 4.29 -6.38 4.22
C MET A 401 4.28 -7.42 3.10
N HIS A 402 3.22 -7.50 2.31
CA HIS A 402 3.12 -8.46 1.21
C HIS A 402 4.01 -8.09 0.02
N GLU A 403 4.10 -6.82 -0.34
CA GLU A 403 4.86 -6.37 -1.51
C GLU A 403 6.37 -6.26 -1.27
N PHE A 404 6.79 -5.90 -0.05
CA PHE A 404 8.20 -5.56 0.21
C PHE A 404 8.87 -6.47 1.22
N PHE A 405 8.18 -6.82 2.31
CA PHE A 405 8.84 -7.45 3.46
C PHE A 405 8.71 -8.97 3.50
N HIS A 406 7.65 -9.56 2.89
CA HIS A 406 7.41 -11.01 2.90
C HIS A 406 7.63 -11.70 1.56
N VAL A 407 8.05 -10.97 0.55
CA VAL A 407 8.24 -11.54 -0.79
C VAL A 407 9.48 -12.43 -0.81
N HIS A 408 9.32 -13.64 -1.32
CA HIS A 408 10.40 -14.61 -1.52
C HIS A 408 11.07 -14.42 -2.89
N ASN A 409 12.20 -15.09 -3.10
CA ASN A 409 12.88 -15.22 -4.39
C ASN A 409 13.25 -13.90 -5.08
N ARG A 410 13.42 -12.81 -4.32
CA ARG A 410 13.76 -11.47 -4.81
C ARG A 410 12.74 -10.86 -5.77
N ARG A 411 11.49 -11.31 -5.76
CA ARG A 411 10.40 -10.76 -6.56
C ARG A 411 9.65 -9.64 -5.84
N SER A 412 10.37 -8.72 -5.21
CA SER A 412 9.82 -7.55 -4.58
C SER A 412 10.33 -6.28 -5.23
N PHE A 413 9.63 -5.18 -5.00
CA PHE A 413 10.02 -3.84 -5.41
C PHE A 413 11.47 -3.47 -5.03
N VAL A 414 11.96 -3.93 -3.88
CA VAL A 414 13.33 -3.71 -3.39
C VAL A 414 14.22 -4.95 -3.51
N GLY A 415 13.87 -5.90 -4.36
CA GLY A 415 14.64 -7.11 -4.61
C GLY A 415 14.64 -8.12 -3.48
N GLY A 416 13.67 -8.06 -2.56
CA GLY A 416 13.53 -9.00 -1.44
C GLY A 416 14.54 -8.79 -0.30
N HIS A 417 15.27 -7.69 -0.26
CA HIS A 417 16.21 -7.40 0.81
C HIS A 417 15.57 -7.36 2.18
N PHE A 418 14.34 -6.84 2.28
CA PHE A 418 13.58 -6.76 3.52
C PHE A 418 12.76 -8.01 3.85
N SER A 419 12.69 -8.99 2.96
CA SER A 419 11.93 -10.23 3.18
C SER A 419 12.64 -11.23 4.10
N LYS A 420 13.93 -11.08 4.31
CA LYS A 420 14.71 -11.96 5.20
C LYS A 420 14.49 -11.59 6.65
N ARG A 421 14.05 -12.55 7.45
CA ARG A 421 13.90 -12.42 8.90
C ARG A 421 15.02 -13.16 9.61
N SER A 422 15.66 -12.52 10.59
CA SER A 422 16.54 -13.20 11.54
C SER A 422 15.74 -13.60 12.80
N PRO A 423 16.11 -14.70 13.48
CA PRO A 423 15.52 -15.08 14.76
C PRO A 423 15.73 -13.99 15.81
N ASN A 424 14.66 -13.47 16.41
CA ASN A 424 14.74 -12.41 17.43
C ASN A 424 15.30 -12.88 18.79
N PHE A 425 15.45 -14.19 18.98
CA PHE A 425 16.00 -14.75 20.21
C PHE A 425 17.41 -14.24 20.51
N TRP A 426 18.24 -14.10 19.48
CA TRP A 426 19.61 -13.59 19.62
C TRP A 426 19.70 -12.13 20.07
N LEU A 427 18.61 -11.39 19.97
CA LEU A 427 18.51 -10.00 20.45
C LEU A 427 18.18 -9.91 21.94
N VAL A 428 17.83 -11.02 22.61
CA VAL A 428 17.47 -11.01 24.04
C VAL A 428 18.66 -10.59 24.92
N PRO A 429 19.87 -11.17 24.77
CA PRO A 429 21.03 -10.74 25.54
C PRO A 429 21.37 -9.26 25.28
N LEU A 430 21.36 -8.82 24.01
CA LEU A 430 21.59 -7.42 23.66
C LEU A 430 20.56 -6.49 24.31
N ARG A 431 19.29 -6.85 24.31
CA ARG A 431 18.21 -6.08 24.94
C ARG A 431 18.44 -5.90 26.44
N ILE A 432 18.75 -7.00 27.14
CA ILE A 432 19.00 -6.98 28.59
C ILE A 432 20.21 -6.10 28.89
N TYR A 433 21.29 -6.25 28.12
CA TYR A 433 22.50 -5.46 28.28
C TYR A 433 22.23 -3.95 28.07
N VAL A 434 21.57 -3.58 26.96
CA VAL A 434 21.20 -2.18 26.68
C VAL A 434 20.30 -1.62 27.78
N GLY A 435 19.34 -2.42 28.25
CA GLY A 435 18.46 -2.04 29.35
C GLY A 435 19.22 -1.78 30.67
N ILE A 436 20.19 -2.62 31.01
CA ILE A 436 21.05 -2.43 32.18
C ILE A 436 21.87 -1.14 32.04
N MET A 437 22.42 -0.87 30.87
CA MET A 437 23.22 0.33 30.63
C MET A 437 22.38 1.61 30.81
N TRP A 438 21.21 1.69 30.16
CA TRP A 438 20.31 2.83 30.35
C TRP A 438 19.84 2.99 31.80
N LEU A 439 19.57 1.88 32.49
CA LEU A 439 19.16 1.90 33.90
C LEU A 439 20.30 2.40 34.79
N SER A 440 21.54 1.91 34.61
CA SER A 440 22.68 2.33 35.40
C SER A 440 23.01 3.81 35.22
N GLU A 441 22.97 4.31 33.97
CA GLU A 441 23.19 5.72 33.64
C GLU A 441 22.09 6.60 34.29
N GLY A 442 20.83 6.18 34.16
CA GLY A 442 19.71 6.91 34.76
C GLY A 442 19.78 6.95 36.29
N LEU A 443 20.16 5.85 36.94
CA LEU A 443 20.33 5.79 38.40
C LEU A 443 21.47 6.68 38.88
N ASP A 444 22.63 6.66 38.20
CA ASP A 444 23.76 7.54 38.54
C ASP A 444 23.35 9.02 38.46
N LYS A 445 22.63 9.39 37.39
CA LYS A 445 22.12 10.76 37.23
C LYS A 445 21.06 11.11 38.27
N LEU A 446 20.22 10.15 38.66
CA LEU A 446 19.20 10.36 39.71
C LEU A 446 19.85 10.67 41.05
N TRP A 447 20.89 9.93 41.44
CA TRP A 447 21.67 10.21 42.65
C TRP A 447 22.29 11.60 42.60
N LYS A 448 22.87 12.04 41.48
CA LYS A 448 23.39 13.40 41.30
C LYS A 448 22.32 14.49 41.46
N ILE A 449 21.09 14.23 41.06
CA ILE A 449 19.96 15.16 41.28
C ILE A 449 19.53 15.19 42.76
N ILE A 450 19.51 14.04 43.45
CA ILE A 450 19.15 13.95 44.87
C ILE A 450 20.19 14.68 45.74
N ASP A 451 21.47 14.49 45.43
CA ASP A 451 22.57 15.13 46.17
C ASP A 451 22.58 16.66 45.97
N ASN A 452 22.27 17.14 44.79
CA ASN A 452 22.18 18.58 44.52
C ASN A 452 21.01 18.91 43.54
N PRO A 453 19.78 19.11 44.05
CA PRO A 453 18.59 19.34 43.27
C PRO A 453 18.56 20.64 42.43
N SER A 454 19.48 21.56 42.71
CA SER A 454 19.62 22.83 41.98
C SER A 454 20.55 22.73 40.78
N ARG A 455 21.38 21.71 40.72
CA ARG A 455 22.39 21.56 39.66
C ARG A 455 21.76 20.99 38.39
N ILE A 456 21.93 21.73 37.28
CA ILE A 456 21.57 21.25 35.94
C ILE A 456 22.87 20.81 35.24
N PHE A 457 22.91 19.56 34.72
CA PHE A 457 24.07 18.95 34.10
C PHE A 457 23.75 18.18 32.79
N LEU A 458 22.48 18.04 32.45
CA LEU A 458 22.03 17.44 31.17
C LEU A 458 21.77 18.47 30.07
N ILE A 459 21.90 19.74 30.39
CA ILE A 459 21.73 20.86 29.44
C ILE A 459 23.05 21.63 29.45
N PRO A 460 23.70 21.87 28.30
CA PRO A 460 24.93 22.65 28.25
C PRO A 460 24.70 24.07 28.80
N PRO A 461 25.76 24.75 29.31
CA PRO A 461 25.62 26.13 29.75
C PRO A 461 25.29 27.07 28.57
N SER A 462 24.57 28.16 28.86
CA SER A 462 24.22 29.15 27.84
C SER A 462 25.48 29.76 27.21
N PRO A 463 25.52 29.91 25.87
CA PRO A 463 26.60 30.63 25.20
C PRO A 463 26.78 32.07 25.75
N HIS A 464 25.68 32.74 26.11
CA HIS A 464 25.72 34.07 26.70
C HIS A 464 26.36 34.11 28.10
N ALA A 465 26.24 33.03 28.86
CA ALA A 465 26.92 32.92 30.16
C ALA A 465 28.43 32.69 30.02
N MET A 466 28.89 32.01 28.98
CA MET A 466 30.31 31.80 28.68
C MET A 466 30.99 33.12 28.26
N ASP A 467 30.32 33.96 27.46
CA ASP A 467 30.86 35.26 27.08
C ASP A 467 30.99 36.21 28.28
N ALA A 468 30.04 36.18 29.20
CA ALA A 468 30.09 36.98 30.42
C ALA A 468 31.21 36.50 31.37
N THR A 469 31.46 35.18 31.46
CA THR A 469 32.53 34.61 32.29
C THR A 469 33.91 34.87 31.68
N SER A 470 34.05 34.83 30.36
CA SER A 470 35.27 35.18 29.64
C SER A 470 35.59 36.69 29.75
N ALA A 471 34.59 37.54 29.70
CA ALA A 471 34.74 38.99 29.93
C ALA A 471 35.12 39.31 31.40
N ALA A 472 34.53 38.59 32.36
CA ALA A 472 34.86 38.71 33.78
C ALA A 472 36.26 38.18 34.10
N SER A 473 36.71 37.06 33.49
CA SER A 473 38.07 36.54 33.66
C SER A 473 39.11 37.43 33.02
N GLN A 474 38.82 38.07 31.88
CA GLN A 474 39.74 39.09 31.30
C GLN A 474 39.80 40.36 32.16
N ALA A 475 38.74 40.74 32.85
CA ALA A 475 38.78 41.85 33.79
C ALA A 475 39.49 41.51 35.11
N VAL A 476 39.47 40.24 35.56
CA VAL A 476 40.17 39.75 36.74
C VAL A 476 41.67 39.52 36.41
N ASP A 477 42.05 39.09 35.22
CA ASP A 477 43.46 38.97 34.78
C ASP A 477 44.17 40.33 34.66
N ALA A 478 43.42 41.41 34.47
CA ALA A 478 43.94 42.76 34.51
C ALA A 478 44.27 43.28 35.93
N VAL A 479 43.73 42.63 36.98
CA VAL A 479 43.90 43.03 38.38
C VAL A 479 44.82 42.08 39.17
N SER A 480 45.03 40.81 38.71
CA SER A 480 45.79 39.78 39.48
C SER A 480 47.06 39.37 38.75
N LYS A 481 48.07 40.25 38.72
CA LYS A 481 49.46 39.92 38.44
C LYS A 481 50.25 39.62 39.71
N THR A 482 49.66 38.95 40.68
CA THR A 482 50.42 38.35 41.82
C THR A 482 49.55 37.27 42.44
N VAL A 483 50.19 36.09 42.61
CA VAL A 483 49.88 34.96 43.47
C VAL A 483 49.24 33.71 42.79
N ASP A 484 50.06 32.65 42.89
CA ASP A 484 49.85 31.20 42.89
C ASP A 484 49.65 30.39 41.61
N ALA A 485 50.83 29.83 41.21
CA ALA A 485 51.01 28.79 40.17
C ALA A 485 50.44 27.39 40.52
N GLN A 486 49.82 27.19 41.69
CA GLN A 486 49.30 25.89 42.11
C GLN A 486 47.81 25.63 41.78
N ALA A 487 47.05 26.70 41.57
CA ALA A 487 45.63 26.57 41.15
C ALA A 487 45.47 26.29 39.63
N ALA A 488 46.46 26.67 38.82
CA ALA A 488 46.47 26.43 37.40
C ALA A 488 46.75 24.96 37.01
N ALA A 489 47.45 24.20 37.84
CA ALA A 489 47.76 22.80 37.57
C ALA A 489 46.58 21.85 37.79
N SER A 490 45.65 22.17 38.68
CA SER A 490 44.44 21.39 38.92
C SER A 490 43.34 21.61 37.86
N ALA A 491 43.33 22.75 37.17
CA ALA A 491 42.42 23.02 36.07
C ALA A 491 42.84 22.32 34.75
N VAL A 492 44.14 22.10 34.56
CA VAL A 492 44.70 21.42 33.36
C VAL A 492 44.56 19.90 33.45
N THR A 493 44.52 19.31 34.65
CA THR A 493 44.26 17.87 34.83
C THR A 493 42.80 17.51 34.60
N ASN A 494 41.84 18.41 34.86
CA ASN A 494 40.42 18.19 34.55
C ASN A 494 40.06 18.36 33.05
N ALA A 495 40.94 18.96 32.26
CA ALA A 495 40.74 19.10 30.79
C ALA A 495 41.22 17.89 29.98
N LYS A 496 41.97 16.94 30.61
CA LYS A 496 42.44 15.71 29.93
C LYS A 496 41.41 14.58 29.93
N ASP A 497 40.39 14.66 30.77
CA ASP A 497 39.28 13.67 30.82
C ASP A 497 38.01 14.14 30.14
N ALA A 498 38.04 15.20 29.34
CA ALA A 498 36.91 15.56 28.46
C ALA A 498 36.80 14.51 27.36
N VAL A 499 35.94 13.53 27.55
CA VAL A 499 35.58 12.56 26.52
C VAL A 499 35.20 13.34 25.27
N ALA A 500 35.89 13.12 24.15
CA ALA A 500 35.62 13.83 22.90
C ALA A 500 34.16 13.59 22.49
N ALA A 501 33.38 14.65 22.40
CA ALA A 501 31.98 14.56 21.97
C ALA A 501 31.88 14.30 20.46
N LEU A 502 30.86 13.60 20.05
CA LEU A 502 30.52 13.38 18.63
C LEU A 502 30.33 14.73 17.92
N PRO A 503 30.89 14.90 16.71
CA PRO A 503 30.71 16.14 15.93
C PRO A 503 29.23 16.32 15.54
N VAL A 504 28.73 17.54 15.68
CA VAL A 504 27.38 17.94 15.28
C VAL A 504 27.48 18.93 14.13
N PRO A 505 26.71 18.75 13.02
CA PRO A 505 26.70 19.69 11.93
C PRO A 505 26.23 21.09 12.36
N HIS A 506 26.84 22.15 11.87
CA HIS A 506 26.56 23.54 12.27
C HIS A 506 25.07 23.93 12.15
N PHE A 507 24.35 23.44 11.14
CA PHE A 507 22.92 23.76 11.00
C PHE A 507 22.08 23.14 12.12
N VAL A 508 22.44 21.91 12.61
CA VAL A 508 21.78 21.24 13.74
C VAL A 508 22.06 22.01 15.03
N THR A 509 23.31 22.40 15.24
CA THR A 509 23.72 23.21 16.39
C THR A 509 22.96 24.52 16.46
N ASN A 510 22.81 25.23 15.32
CA ASN A 510 22.06 26.49 15.27
C ASN A 510 20.57 26.31 15.61
N ILE A 511 19.93 25.26 15.09
CA ILE A 511 18.53 24.94 15.41
C ILE A 511 18.40 24.59 16.91
N MET A 512 19.32 23.78 17.43
CA MET A 512 19.28 23.35 18.83
C MET A 512 19.54 24.51 19.78
N ASN A 513 20.50 25.40 19.48
CA ASN A 513 20.73 26.60 20.27
C ASN A 513 19.50 27.50 20.32
N GLY A 514 18.85 27.74 19.17
CA GLY A 514 17.60 28.51 19.13
C GLY A 514 16.47 27.87 19.95
N PHE A 515 16.38 26.55 19.96
CA PHE A 515 15.43 25.82 20.80
C PHE A 515 15.77 25.95 22.30
N MET A 516 17.06 25.80 22.66
CA MET A 516 17.52 25.92 24.04
C MET A 516 17.34 27.34 24.57
N ASP A 517 17.65 28.37 23.75
CA ASP A 517 17.42 29.77 24.11
C ASP A 517 15.94 30.07 24.36
N LEU A 518 15.06 29.49 23.57
CA LEU A 518 13.61 29.70 23.72
C LEU A 518 13.02 29.06 24.98
N PHE A 519 13.50 27.86 25.37
CA PHE A 519 12.85 27.07 26.41
C PHE A 519 13.67 26.90 27.68
N PHE A 520 15.01 26.87 27.60
CA PHE A 520 15.85 26.44 28.72
C PHE A 520 16.68 27.55 29.36
N TYR A 521 16.87 28.67 28.66
CA TYR A 521 17.63 29.80 29.22
C TYR A 521 16.74 31.04 29.44
N GLN A 522 17.07 31.80 30.48
CA GLN A 522 16.54 33.13 30.70
C GLN A 522 17.41 34.17 30.02
N SER A 523 16.92 35.41 29.92
CA SER A 523 17.66 36.52 29.30
C SER A 523 19.00 36.85 30.00
N ASN A 524 19.17 36.44 31.27
CA ASN A 524 20.39 36.59 32.05
C ASN A 524 21.37 35.39 31.92
N GLY A 525 21.03 34.40 31.11
CA GLY A 525 21.83 33.18 30.91
C GLY A 525 21.58 32.06 31.95
N ASP A 526 20.72 32.30 32.94
CA ASP A 526 20.33 31.29 33.93
C ASP A 526 19.34 30.27 33.33
N TYR A 527 19.26 29.08 33.94
CA TYR A 527 18.31 28.05 33.51
C TYR A 527 16.86 28.38 33.95
N THR A 528 15.92 28.06 33.06
CA THR A 528 14.51 28.14 33.37
C THR A 528 14.04 27.00 34.29
N VAL A 529 12.86 27.15 34.89
CA VAL A 529 12.20 26.06 35.63
C VAL A 529 11.92 24.86 34.73
N LEU A 530 11.65 25.11 33.44
CA LEU A 530 11.40 24.07 32.44
C LEU A 530 12.66 23.22 32.21
N ALA A 531 13.85 23.81 32.22
CA ALA A 531 15.13 23.08 32.12
C ALA A 531 15.29 22.06 33.25
N LYS A 532 14.89 22.42 34.48
CA LYS A 532 14.91 21.52 35.64
C LYS A 532 13.94 20.34 35.46
N TRP A 533 12.70 20.61 35.06
CA TRP A 533 11.73 19.54 34.80
C TRP A 533 12.13 18.65 33.63
N PHE A 534 12.72 19.21 32.59
CA PHE A 534 13.25 18.46 31.47
C PHE A 534 14.35 17.49 31.91
N GLN A 535 15.31 17.95 32.74
CA GLN A 535 16.36 17.08 33.28
C GLN A 535 15.79 15.91 34.09
N ILE A 536 14.81 16.19 34.98
CA ILE A 536 14.15 15.15 35.78
C ILE A 536 13.41 14.16 34.86
N GLY A 537 12.67 14.68 33.88
CA GLY A 537 11.94 13.86 32.92
C GLY A 537 12.86 12.93 32.10
N MET A 538 14.02 13.45 31.67
CA MET A 538 15.02 12.65 30.94
C MET A 538 15.57 11.50 31.80
N VAL A 539 15.97 11.79 33.04
CA VAL A 539 16.48 10.76 33.95
C VAL A 539 15.44 9.70 34.26
N LEU A 540 14.18 10.10 34.50
CA LEU A 540 13.09 9.16 34.71
C LEU A 540 12.81 8.32 33.44
N ALA A 541 12.95 8.90 32.26
CA ALA A 541 12.80 8.19 31.00
C ALA A 541 13.92 7.15 30.80
N GLU A 542 15.17 7.49 31.07
CA GLU A 542 16.32 6.55 31.03
C GLU A 542 16.07 5.33 31.94
N ILE A 543 15.65 5.57 33.17
CA ILE A 543 15.32 4.50 34.14
C ILE A 543 14.13 3.67 33.65
N THR A 544 13.06 4.32 33.22
CA THR A 544 11.82 3.64 32.80
C THR A 544 12.08 2.76 31.57
N PHE A 545 12.70 3.29 30.53
CA PHE A 545 12.99 2.53 29.31
C PHE A 545 14.05 1.46 29.55
N GLY A 546 15.03 1.72 30.42
CA GLY A 546 15.99 0.71 30.88
C GLY A 546 15.29 -0.51 31.51
N ILE A 547 14.38 -0.29 32.46
CA ILE A 547 13.58 -1.35 33.08
C ILE A 547 12.71 -2.06 32.04
N LEU A 548 11.99 -1.32 31.19
CA LEU A 548 11.12 -1.90 30.16
C LEU A 548 11.90 -2.79 29.18
N LEU A 549 13.11 -2.42 28.80
CA LEU A 549 13.98 -3.25 27.97
C LEU A 549 14.41 -4.52 28.73
N ILE A 550 14.79 -4.44 30.00
CA ILE A 550 15.21 -5.60 30.78
C ILE A 550 14.08 -6.63 30.86
N ILE A 551 12.89 -6.22 31.26
CA ILE A 551 11.74 -7.12 31.41
C ILE A 551 11.08 -7.52 30.08
N GLY A 552 11.46 -6.86 28.98
CA GLY A 552 10.93 -7.11 27.64
C GLY A 552 9.48 -6.68 27.47
N LEU A 553 9.11 -5.52 27.98
CA LEU A 553 7.80 -4.91 27.87
C LEU A 553 7.87 -3.66 26.98
N PHE A 554 6.98 -3.58 25.98
CA PHE A 554 6.99 -2.53 24.95
C PHE A 554 8.37 -2.36 24.28
N THR A 555 9.04 -3.47 23.99
CA THR A 555 10.43 -3.50 23.54
C THR A 555 10.68 -2.60 22.33
N ALA A 556 9.83 -2.66 21.30
CA ALA A 556 9.97 -1.83 20.11
C ALA A 556 9.80 -0.33 20.44
N LEU A 557 8.80 0.02 21.25
CA LEU A 557 8.54 1.40 21.66
C LEU A 557 9.69 1.95 22.52
N SER A 558 10.15 1.16 23.49
CA SER A 558 11.28 1.53 24.35
C SER A 558 12.57 1.71 23.53
N SER A 559 12.79 0.87 22.52
CA SER A 559 13.95 1.00 21.62
C SER A 559 13.88 2.28 20.78
N ILE A 560 12.72 2.62 20.24
CA ILE A 560 12.50 3.88 19.51
C ILE A 560 12.73 5.07 20.45
N ALA A 561 12.18 5.03 21.66
CA ALA A 561 12.37 6.09 22.65
C ALA A 561 13.86 6.29 23.02
N THR A 562 14.61 5.21 23.24
CA THR A 562 16.05 5.30 23.53
C THR A 562 16.86 5.83 22.36
N ILE A 563 16.48 5.52 21.11
CA ILE A 563 17.07 6.12 19.90
C ILE A 563 16.81 7.63 19.88
N CYS A 564 15.56 8.05 20.11
CA CYS A 564 15.21 9.48 20.15
C CYS A 564 15.98 10.23 21.25
N MET A 565 16.11 9.63 22.44
CA MET A 565 16.91 10.18 23.52
C MET A 565 18.38 10.30 23.15
N GLY A 566 18.97 9.27 22.55
CA GLY A 566 20.35 9.29 22.07
C GLY A 566 20.59 10.36 20.99
N LEU A 567 19.66 10.51 20.05
CA LEU A 567 19.72 11.56 19.04
C LEU A 567 19.60 12.96 19.67
N MET A 568 18.75 13.12 20.66
CA MET A 568 18.61 14.40 21.37
C MET A 568 19.88 14.78 22.14
N ILE A 569 20.54 13.81 22.81
CA ILE A 569 21.83 13.99 23.46
C ILE A 569 22.91 14.34 22.43
N TRP A 570 22.90 13.71 21.25
CA TRP A 570 23.80 14.05 20.17
C TRP A 570 23.58 15.47 19.64
N CYS A 571 22.34 15.85 19.37
CA CYS A 571 21.98 17.20 18.89
C CYS A 571 22.40 18.31 19.88
N SER A 572 22.42 18.01 21.20
CA SER A 572 22.91 18.96 22.22
C SER A 572 24.44 19.11 22.29
N GLY A 573 25.18 18.33 21.49
CA GLY A 573 26.66 18.33 21.48
C GLY A 573 27.29 17.63 22.67
N MET A 574 26.52 16.91 23.48
CA MET A 574 26.98 16.24 24.71
C MET A 574 27.17 14.73 24.55
N ALA A 575 26.95 14.16 23.36
CA ALA A 575 27.01 12.72 23.14
C ALA A 575 28.46 12.24 23.05
N PRO A 576 28.89 11.26 23.90
CA PRO A 576 30.17 10.58 23.76
C PRO A 576 30.15 9.63 22.54
N TYR A 577 31.30 9.20 22.05
CA TYR A 577 31.40 8.25 20.92
C TYR A 577 30.70 6.92 21.19
N GLU A 578 30.56 6.51 22.43
CA GLU A 578 29.80 5.32 22.83
C GLU A 578 28.31 5.40 22.46
N MET A 579 27.74 6.59 22.27
CA MET A 579 26.37 6.76 21.84
C MET A 579 26.07 6.08 20.49
N LEU A 580 27.07 5.92 19.61
CA LEU A 580 26.92 5.26 18.32
C LEU A 580 26.48 3.79 18.46
N TRP A 581 27.02 3.06 19.42
CA TRP A 581 26.61 1.68 19.62
C TRP A 581 25.22 1.59 20.30
N TYR A 582 24.87 2.55 21.19
CA TYR A 582 23.50 2.63 21.73
C TYR A 582 22.46 2.83 20.64
N LEU A 583 22.73 3.72 19.68
CA LEU A 583 21.86 3.93 18.53
C LEU A 583 21.75 2.68 17.64
N ALA A 584 22.88 2.07 17.32
CA ALA A 584 22.90 0.84 16.52
C ALA A 584 22.16 -0.32 17.22
N ALA A 585 22.40 -0.51 18.52
CA ALA A 585 21.70 -1.51 19.32
C ALA A 585 20.19 -1.22 19.43
N GLY A 586 19.81 0.05 19.63
CA GLY A 586 18.42 0.49 19.62
C GLY A 586 17.72 0.12 18.31
N ILE A 587 18.33 0.41 17.16
CA ILE A 587 17.80 0.05 15.83
C ILE A 587 17.60 -1.47 15.71
N ALA A 588 18.57 -2.28 16.13
CA ALA A 588 18.46 -3.74 16.12
C ALA A 588 17.30 -4.25 16.99
N LEU A 589 17.03 -3.60 18.12
CA LEU A 589 16.00 -4.00 19.08
C LEU A 589 14.57 -3.59 18.68
N ILE A 590 14.37 -2.73 17.68
CA ILE A 590 13.04 -2.39 17.12
C ILE A 590 12.30 -3.66 16.66
N GLY A 591 13.03 -4.71 16.26
CA GLY A 591 12.49 -6.00 15.88
C GLY A 591 11.65 -6.73 16.95
N GLY A 592 11.63 -6.24 18.19
CA GLY A 592 10.69 -6.69 19.23
C GLY A 592 11.05 -8.03 19.88
N SER A 593 12.27 -8.20 20.43
CA SER A 593 12.69 -9.42 21.13
C SER A 593 11.89 -9.73 22.42
N GLY A 594 11.07 -8.80 22.92
CA GLY A 594 10.20 -8.99 24.09
C GLY A 594 9.09 -10.01 23.88
N SER A 595 8.64 -10.19 22.64
CA SER A 595 7.66 -11.21 22.28
C SER A 595 8.22 -12.64 22.26
N VAL A 596 9.56 -12.80 22.15
CA VAL A 596 10.23 -14.09 22.16
C VAL A 596 10.56 -14.53 23.61
N PHE A 597 11.08 -13.61 24.40
CA PHE A 597 11.40 -13.84 25.80
C PHE A 597 11.22 -12.55 26.60
N GLY A 598 10.02 -12.27 27.08
CA GLY A 598 9.67 -11.06 27.83
C GLY A 598 8.17 -10.91 28.02
N LEU A 599 7.77 -9.81 28.69
CA LEU A 599 6.37 -9.54 29.00
C LEU A 599 5.52 -9.16 27.77
N ASP A 600 6.15 -8.73 26.66
CA ASP A 600 5.45 -8.46 25.40
C ASP A 600 4.64 -9.66 24.92
N TYR A 601 5.12 -10.88 25.18
CA TYR A 601 4.42 -12.12 24.83
C TYR A 601 3.01 -12.20 25.43
N TYR A 602 2.81 -11.70 26.65
CA TYR A 602 1.53 -11.74 27.36
C TYR A 602 0.73 -10.45 27.21
N VAL A 603 1.41 -9.30 27.31
CA VAL A 603 0.76 -7.99 27.42
C VAL A 603 0.27 -7.49 26.07
N LEU A 604 1.05 -7.66 24.99
CA LEU A 604 0.64 -7.16 23.67
C LEU A 604 -0.63 -7.82 23.12
N PRO A 605 -0.82 -9.16 23.22
CA PRO A 605 -2.08 -9.80 22.80
C PRO A 605 -3.29 -9.31 23.61
N TRP A 606 -3.12 -9.09 24.93
CA TRP A 606 -4.17 -8.55 25.77
C TRP A 606 -4.53 -7.11 25.40
N LEU A 607 -3.52 -6.25 25.19
CA LEU A 607 -3.71 -4.87 24.72
C LEU A 607 -4.37 -4.82 23.35
N LYS A 608 -3.94 -5.68 22.42
CA LYS A 608 -4.56 -5.81 21.10
C LYS A 608 -6.07 -6.10 21.20
N LYS A 609 -6.46 -6.97 22.14
CA LYS A 609 -7.87 -7.29 22.41
C LYS A 609 -8.65 -6.08 22.95
N GLN A 610 -8.05 -5.26 23.84
CA GLN A 610 -8.67 -4.04 24.33
C GLN A 610 -8.73 -2.95 23.24
N TRP A 611 -7.65 -2.79 22.48
CA TRP A 611 -7.55 -1.84 21.36
C TRP A 611 -8.66 -2.03 20.34
N LYS A 612 -8.98 -3.27 20.00
CA LYS A 612 -10.09 -3.62 19.09
C LYS A 612 -11.47 -3.17 19.61
N ARG A 613 -11.62 -2.86 20.91
CA ARG A 613 -12.88 -2.39 21.51
C ARG A 613 -13.09 -0.88 21.39
N VAL A 614 -12.05 -0.11 21.10
CA VAL A 614 -12.10 1.35 21.01
C VAL A 614 -12.87 1.78 19.75
N PRO A 615 -13.92 2.62 19.83
CA PRO A 615 -14.78 2.97 18.70
C PRO A 615 -14.03 3.60 17.51
N ILE A 616 -13.07 4.49 17.78
CA ILE A 616 -12.26 5.12 16.72
C ILE A 616 -11.37 4.10 16.00
N VAL A 617 -10.85 3.13 16.75
CA VAL A 617 -10.00 2.05 16.21
C VAL A 617 -10.80 1.16 15.26
N ARG A 618 -12.03 0.79 15.64
CA ARG A 618 -12.96 0.05 14.77
C ARG A 618 -13.30 0.86 13.52
N ARG A 619 -13.67 2.12 13.69
CA ARG A 619 -14.07 2.99 12.59
C ARG A 619 -12.99 3.17 11.52
N TRP A 620 -11.72 3.24 11.93
CA TRP A 620 -10.56 3.42 11.05
C TRP A 620 -9.83 2.12 10.74
N TYR A 621 -10.34 1.00 11.25
CA TYR A 621 -9.71 -0.31 11.11
C TYR A 621 -8.20 -0.28 11.46
N LEU A 622 -7.88 0.26 12.64
CA LEU A 622 -6.50 0.42 13.13
C LEU A 622 -6.01 -0.82 13.90
N TYR A 623 -6.28 -2.03 13.38
CA TYR A 623 -5.84 -3.28 13.98
C TYR A 623 -5.59 -4.35 12.91
N THR A 624 -4.68 -5.27 13.18
CA THR A 624 -4.45 -6.49 12.41
C THR A 624 -5.25 -7.63 13.03
N ASP A 625 -5.84 -8.47 12.21
CA ASP A 625 -6.55 -9.66 12.68
C ASP A 625 -5.59 -10.72 13.22
#